data_74f40814ffd50e54a889f40119648741
#
_entry.id   74f40814ffd50e54a889f40119648741
#
_cell.length_a   1.000
_cell.length_b   1.000
_cell.length_c   1.000
_cell.angle_alpha   90.00
_cell.angle_beta   90.00
_cell.angle_gamma   90.00
#
_symmetry.space_group_name_H-M   'P 1'
#
loop_
_entity.id
_entity.type
_entity.pdbx_description
1 polymer ?
#
loop_
_entity_poly.entity_id
_entity_poly.type
_entity_poly.pdbx_seq_one_letter_code
_entity_poly.pdbx_strand_id
1 'polypeptide(L)'
;QKGILLAGFLKLIIPLIVVIPGIAAYVIVNDPTIMARLGAAGLENLPGVGTADRAYPWLLHFLPAGMKGLAFAALAAAIVSSLASMLNSTSTIFTMDIYKQYINKNANDRTTVNVGRLSAAMALLIAVIMAPLLGGIDQAFQFIQEYTGVVSPGILAVFILGLF
;
A
#
# COMPACT_ATOMS: atom_id res chain seq x y z
N GLN A 1 14.99 11.52 -16.80
CA GLN A 1 15.69 11.96 -15.58
C GLN A 1 14.90 13.02 -14.79
N LYS A 2 14.42 14.11 -15.42
CA LYS A 2 13.66 15.18 -14.73
C LYS A 2 12.36 14.68 -14.08
N GLY A 3 11.67 13.72 -14.71
CA GLY A 3 10.45 13.12 -14.16
C GLY A 3 10.69 12.31 -12.89
N ILE A 4 11.81 11.60 -12.80
CA ILE A 4 12.19 10.82 -11.61
C ILE A 4 12.51 11.76 -10.45
N LEU A 5 13.22 12.85 -10.70
CA LEU A 5 13.52 13.87 -9.69
C LEU A 5 12.25 14.55 -9.18
N LEU A 6 11.32 14.89 -10.08
CA LEU A 6 10.02 15.45 -9.69
C LEU A 6 9.21 14.47 -8.86
N ALA A 7 9.16 13.19 -9.25
CA ALA A 7 8.48 12.16 -8.49
C ALA A 7 9.11 11.96 -7.10
N GLY A 8 10.44 12.00 -7.00
CA GLY A 8 11.16 11.96 -5.72
C GLY A 8 10.80 13.15 -4.82
N PHE A 9 10.73 14.36 -5.39
CA PHE A 9 10.36 15.57 -4.65
C PHE A 9 8.91 15.52 -4.15
N LEU A 10 7.97 15.05 -4.99
CA LEU A 10 6.57 14.89 -4.59
C LEU A 10 6.40 13.84 -3.47
N LYS A 11 7.25 12.82 -3.42
CA LYS A 11 7.23 11.84 -2.31
C LYS A 11 7.55 12.44 -0.94
N LEU A 12 8.24 13.58 -0.86
CA LEU A 12 8.50 14.27 0.41
C LEU A 12 7.23 14.83 1.06
N ILE A 13 6.15 14.97 0.30
CA ILE A 13 4.84 15.42 0.80
C ILE A 13 4.08 14.27 1.48
N ILE A 14 4.35 13.02 1.11
CA ILE A 14 3.63 11.85 1.63
C ILE A 14 3.71 11.75 3.16
N PRO A 15 4.88 11.90 3.81
CA PRO A 15 4.97 11.87 5.27
C PRO A 15 4.04 12.88 5.96
N LEU A 16 3.87 14.08 5.40
CA LEU A 16 2.96 15.07 5.94
C LEU A 16 1.50 14.59 5.88
N ILE A 17 1.10 13.99 4.76
CA ILE A 17 -0.26 13.47 4.56
C ILE A 17 -0.56 12.30 5.52
N VAL A 18 0.45 11.51 5.88
CA VAL A 18 0.28 10.36 6.77
C VAL A 18 0.41 10.75 8.25
N VAL A 19 1.42 11.57 8.58
CA VAL A 19 1.74 11.92 9.97
C VAL A 19 0.72 12.89 10.57
N ILE A 20 0.25 13.88 9.80
CA ILE A 20 -0.70 14.88 10.32
C ILE A 20 -2.00 14.23 10.83
N PRO A 21 -2.68 13.34 10.10
CA PRO A 21 -3.85 12.62 10.63
C PRO A 21 -3.52 11.77 11.87
N GLY A 22 -2.36 11.14 11.92
CA GLY A 22 -1.91 10.38 13.08
C GLY A 22 -1.77 11.26 14.32
N ILE A 23 -1.12 12.43 14.19
CA ILE A 23 -1.00 13.40 15.28
C ILE A 23 -2.38 13.92 15.69
N ALA A 24 -3.25 14.22 14.73
CA ALA A 24 -4.61 14.69 15.01
C ALA A 24 -5.39 13.63 15.81
N ALA A 25 -5.33 12.36 15.42
CA ALA A 25 -5.96 11.28 16.17
C ALA A 25 -5.38 11.16 17.59
N TYR A 26 -4.07 11.25 17.74
CA TYR A 26 -3.41 11.21 19.06
C TYR A 26 -3.86 12.36 19.97
N VAL A 27 -3.89 13.59 19.45
CA VAL A 27 -4.34 14.77 20.22
C VAL A 27 -5.80 14.62 20.63
N ILE A 28 -6.67 14.21 19.71
CA ILE A 28 -8.10 14.03 19.99
C ILE A 28 -8.34 12.97 21.07
N VAL A 29 -7.65 11.83 20.99
CA VAL A 29 -7.80 10.74 21.98
C VAL A 29 -7.31 11.13 23.35
N ASN A 30 -6.26 11.93 23.45
CA ASN A 30 -5.68 12.34 24.73
C ASN A 30 -6.28 13.61 25.33
N ASP A 31 -7.15 14.32 24.62
CA ASP A 31 -7.85 15.50 25.11
C ASP A 31 -9.24 15.12 25.66
N PRO A 32 -9.44 15.11 27.01
CA PRO A 32 -10.70 14.73 27.61
C PRO A 32 -11.86 15.67 27.22
N THR A 33 -11.57 16.92 26.87
CA THR A 33 -12.61 17.90 26.49
C THR A 33 -13.14 17.61 25.09
N ILE A 34 -12.26 17.20 24.17
CA ILE A 34 -12.64 16.82 22.81
C ILE A 34 -13.37 15.47 22.84
N MET A 35 -12.85 14.49 23.59
CA MET A 35 -13.47 13.17 23.75
C MET A 35 -14.88 13.24 24.34
N ALA A 36 -15.09 14.10 25.34
CA ALA A 36 -16.41 14.33 25.93
C ALA A 36 -17.43 14.91 24.90
N ARG A 37 -16.98 15.70 23.94
CA ARG A 37 -17.82 16.24 22.87
C ARG A 37 -18.17 15.22 21.78
N LEU A 38 -17.31 14.23 21.55
CA LEU A 38 -17.52 13.19 20.54
C LEU A 38 -18.53 12.12 20.99
N GLY A 39 -18.76 11.99 22.30
CA GLY A 39 -19.72 11.04 22.86
C GLY A 39 -19.38 9.58 22.53
N ALA A 40 -20.41 8.74 22.46
CA ALA A 40 -20.25 7.29 22.21
C ALA A 40 -19.53 6.95 20.88
N ALA A 41 -19.75 7.76 19.84
CA ALA A 41 -19.09 7.55 18.54
C ALA A 41 -17.55 7.71 18.60
N GLY A 42 -17.05 8.51 19.54
CA GLY A 42 -15.60 8.66 19.76
C GLY A 42 -14.97 7.48 20.50
N LEU A 43 -15.76 6.68 21.19
CA LEU A 43 -15.26 5.57 22.03
C LEU A 43 -15.12 4.25 21.27
N GLU A 44 -15.70 4.13 20.09
CA GLU A 44 -15.59 2.92 19.27
C GLU A 44 -14.23 2.87 18.54
N ASN A 45 -13.56 1.73 18.62
CA ASN A 45 -12.30 1.44 17.91
C ASN A 45 -11.20 2.50 18.11
N LEU A 46 -11.05 3.01 19.31
CA LEU A 46 -10.04 4.00 19.68
C LEU A 46 -8.63 3.53 19.23
N PRO A 47 -7.87 4.37 18.53
CA PRO A 47 -6.48 4.08 18.23
C PRO A 47 -5.65 4.18 19.53
N GLY A 48 -4.82 3.18 19.79
CA GLY A 48 -3.88 3.13 20.91
C GLY A 48 -2.45 2.89 20.44
N VAL A 49 -1.52 2.80 21.38
CA VAL A 49 -0.09 2.60 21.10
C VAL A 49 0.16 1.31 20.27
N GLY A 50 -0.61 0.25 20.50
CA GLY A 50 -0.51 -1.02 19.74
C GLY A 50 -1.46 -1.11 18.52
N THR A 51 -2.29 -0.11 18.30
CA THR A 51 -3.32 -0.10 17.25
C THR A 51 -3.32 1.21 16.44
N ALA A 52 -2.14 1.76 16.20
CA ALA A 52 -1.96 3.01 15.46
C ALA A 52 -2.58 2.97 14.06
N ASP A 53 -2.61 1.80 13.42
CA ASP A 53 -3.22 1.60 12.09
C ASP A 53 -4.73 1.91 12.07
N ARG A 54 -5.39 1.94 13.23
CA ARG A 54 -6.80 2.32 13.36
C ARG A 54 -7.04 3.83 13.34
N ALA A 55 -5.99 4.65 13.47
CA ALA A 55 -6.14 6.10 13.56
C ALA A 55 -6.84 6.69 12.32
N TYR A 56 -6.45 6.29 11.14
CA TYR A 56 -7.03 6.78 9.90
C TYR A 56 -8.49 6.34 9.69
N PRO A 57 -8.84 5.04 9.79
CA PRO A 57 -10.24 4.61 9.75
C PRO A 57 -11.11 5.26 10.82
N TRP A 58 -10.58 5.45 12.03
CA TRP A 58 -11.28 6.10 13.13
C TRP A 58 -11.61 7.57 12.81
N LEU A 59 -10.66 8.32 12.26
CA LEU A 59 -10.90 9.71 11.84
C LEU A 59 -11.96 9.81 10.73
N LEU A 60 -12.06 8.82 9.85
CA LEU A 60 -13.09 8.80 8.80
C LEU A 60 -14.53 8.75 9.35
N HIS A 61 -14.73 8.25 10.58
CA HIS A 61 -16.04 8.20 11.20
C HIS A 61 -16.62 9.61 11.47
N PHE A 62 -15.78 10.62 11.64
CA PHE A 62 -16.20 12.00 11.91
C PHE A 62 -16.54 12.79 10.65
N LEU A 63 -16.32 12.25 9.47
CA LEU A 63 -16.66 12.90 8.22
C LEU A 63 -18.19 12.88 7.99
N PRO A 64 -18.77 13.94 7.42
CA PRO A 64 -20.15 13.91 6.93
C PRO A 64 -20.39 12.77 5.93
N ALA A 65 -21.63 12.28 5.85
CA ALA A 65 -21.97 11.10 5.05
C ALA A 65 -21.45 11.14 3.60
N GLY A 66 -21.60 12.28 2.91
CA GLY A 66 -21.12 12.44 1.53
C GLY A 66 -19.60 12.42 1.42
N MET A 67 -18.88 13.08 2.31
CA MET A 67 -17.41 13.07 2.36
C MET A 67 -16.86 11.69 2.76
N LYS A 68 -17.57 10.99 3.65
CA LYS A 68 -17.22 9.61 4.03
C LYS A 68 -17.26 8.68 2.82
N GLY A 69 -18.32 8.75 2.02
CA GLY A 69 -18.43 7.98 0.78
C GLY A 69 -17.32 8.29 -0.22
N LEU A 70 -16.99 9.58 -0.40
CA LEU A 70 -15.88 10.00 -1.26
C LEU A 70 -14.53 9.48 -0.76
N ALA A 71 -14.27 9.55 0.55
CA ALA A 71 -13.04 9.05 1.14
C ALA A 71 -12.89 7.52 0.97
N PHE A 72 -13.96 6.76 1.18
CA PHE A 72 -13.94 5.31 0.93
C PHE A 72 -13.75 4.97 -0.55
N ALA A 73 -14.40 5.71 -1.45
CA ALA A 73 -14.21 5.53 -2.89
C ALA A 73 -12.75 5.82 -3.31
N ALA A 74 -12.16 6.90 -2.77
CA ALA A 74 -10.76 7.24 -3.01
C ALA A 74 -9.79 6.17 -2.49
N LEU A 75 -10.04 5.63 -1.28
CA LEU A 75 -9.25 4.53 -0.72
C LEU A 75 -9.36 3.26 -1.59
N ALA A 76 -10.57 2.89 -1.98
CA ALA A 76 -10.78 1.73 -2.86
C ALA A 76 -10.06 1.91 -4.21
N ALA A 77 -10.15 3.09 -4.81
CA ALA A 77 -9.45 3.41 -6.05
C ALA A 77 -7.92 3.33 -5.89
N ALA A 78 -7.36 3.83 -4.80
CA ALA A 78 -5.94 3.76 -4.50
C ALA A 78 -5.46 2.32 -4.32
N ILE A 79 -6.23 1.48 -3.61
CA ILE A 79 -5.93 0.05 -3.43
C ILE A 79 -5.94 -0.68 -4.78
N VAL A 80 -6.99 -0.49 -5.58
CA VAL A 80 -7.11 -1.12 -6.91
C VAL A 80 -5.98 -0.70 -7.83
N SER A 81 -5.62 0.59 -7.84
CA SER A 81 -4.52 1.12 -8.64
C SER A 81 -3.17 0.50 -8.26
N SER A 82 -2.87 0.42 -6.96
CA SER A 82 -1.63 -0.18 -6.45
C SER A 82 -1.57 -1.68 -6.76
N LEU A 83 -2.68 -2.39 -6.54
CA LEU A 83 -2.77 -3.82 -6.80
C LEU A 83 -2.58 -4.13 -8.29
N ALA A 84 -3.22 -3.36 -9.18
CA ALA A 84 -3.07 -3.51 -10.62
C ALA A 84 -1.61 -3.30 -11.07
N SER A 85 -0.92 -2.32 -10.51
CA SER A 85 0.49 -2.05 -10.77
C SER A 85 1.38 -3.21 -10.32
N MET A 86 1.17 -3.73 -9.12
CA MET A 86 1.93 -4.87 -8.58
C MET A 86 1.71 -6.14 -9.40
N LEU A 87 0.46 -6.45 -9.74
CA LEU A 87 0.13 -7.61 -10.56
C LEU A 87 0.73 -7.52 -11.97
N ASN A 88 0.70 -6.33 -12.58
CA ASN A 88 1.31 -6.10 -13.88
C ASN A 88 2.83 -6.29 -13.83
N SER A 89 3.49 -5.76 -12.81
CA SER A 89 4.94 -5.93 -12.63
C SER A 89 5.32 -7.40 -12.40
N THR A 90 4.61 -8.10 -11.51
CA THR A 90 4.83 -9.53 -11.24
C THR A 90 4.63 -10.38 -12.49
N SER A 91 3.55 -10.11 -13.22
CA SER A 91 3.23 -10.78 -14.48
C SER A 91 4.33 -10.56 -15.53
N THR A 92 4.81 -9.32 -15.66
CA THR A 92 5.85 -8.98 -16.63
C THR A 92 7.17 -9.65 -16.29
N ILE A 93 7.61 -9.58 -15.04
CA ILE A 93 8.84 -10.24 -14.57
C ILE A 93 8.75 -11.76 -14.82
N PHE A 94 7.66 -12.40 -14.39
CA PHE A 94 7.49 -13.83 -14.61
C PHE A 94 7.53 -14.20 -16.10
N THR A 95 6.81 -13.45 -16.93
CA THR A 95 6.66 -13.76 -18.35
C THR A 95 7.94 -13.50 -19.13
N MET A 96 8.62 -12.38 -18.87
CA MET A 96 9.80 -11.99 -19.65
C MET A 96 11.07 -12.62 -19.13
N ASP A 97 11.26 -12.66 -17.82
CA ASP A 97 12.52 -13.08 -17.20
C ASP A 97 12.55 -14.59 -16.93
N ILE A 98 11.39 -15.21 -16.63
CA ILE A 98 11.33 -16.63 -16.33
C ILE A 98 10.82 -17.43 -17.54
N TYR A 99 9.60 -17.14 -17.99
CA TYR A 99 8.97 -17.97 -19.03
C TYR A 99 9.70 -17.86 -20.37
N LYS A 100 9.91 -16.63 -20.87
CA LYS A 100 10.55 -16.42 -22.17
C LYS A 100 12.04 -16.77 -22.18
N GLN A 101 12.72 -16.64 -21.04
CA GLN A 101 14.15 -16.89 -20.96
C GLN A 101 14.48 -18.37 -20.72
N TYR A 102 13.71 -19.09 -19.89
CA TYR A 102 14.03 -20.45 -19.46
C TYR A 102 13.08 -21.52 -20.03
N ILE A 103 11.80 -21.19 -20.26
CA ILE A 103 10.79 -22.20 -20.64
C ILE A 103 10.55 -22.22 -22.15
N ASN A 104 10.29 -21.06 -22.76
CA ASN A 104 10.01 -21.00 -24.21
C ASN A 104 10.57 -19.71 -24.83
N LYS A 105 11.80 -19.80 -25.33
CA LYS A 105 12.52 -18.67 -25.97
C LYS A 105 11.86 -18.17 -27.25
N ASN A 106 11.13 -19.04 -27.95
CA ASN A 106 10.47 -18.74 -29.23
C ASN A 106 8.97 -18.50 -29.08
N ALA A 107 8.52 -18.14 -27.86
CA ALA A 107 7.11 -17.89 -27.61
C ALA A 107 6.58 -16.74 -28.49
N ASN A 108 5.48 -17.00 -29.17
CA ASN A 108 4.77 -15.98 -29.95
C ASN A 108 4.13 -14.94 -29.00
N ASP A 109 3.92 -13.71 -29.50
CA ASP A 109 3.35 -12.61 -28.72
C ASP A 109 2.02 -12.97 -28.06
N ARG A 110 1.14 -13.67 -28.77
CA ARG A 110 -0.14 -14.15 -28.21
C ARG A 110 0.07 -15.08 -27.01
N THR A 111 1.02 -16.01 -27.11
CA THR A 111 1.36 -16.93 -26.02
C THR A 111 1.93 -16.16 -24.84
N THR A 112 2.83 -15.23 -25.10
CA THR A 112 3.45 -14.37 -24.09
C THR A 112 2.40 -13.58 -23.30
N VAL A 113 1.44 -12.95 -24.00
CA VAL A 113 0.33 -12.22 -23.37
C VAL A 113 -0.57 -13.14 -22.54
N ASN A 114 -0.89 -14.34 -23.05
CA ASN A 114 -1.73 -15.29 -22.32
C ASN A 114 -1.04 -15.82 -21.06
N VAL A 115 0.25 -16.10 -21.11
CA VAL A 115 1.06 -16.47 -19.94
C VAL A 115 1.09 -15.32 -18.94
N GLY A 116 1.24 -14.08 -19.41
CA GLY A 116 1.18 -12.90 -18.55
C GLY A 116 -0.15 -12.75 -17.83
N ARG A 117 -1.27 -12.92 -18.52
CA ARG A 117 -2.60 -12.90 -17.90
C ARG A 117 -2.79 -14.02 -16.88
N LEU A 118 -2.34 -15.23 -17.22
CA LEU A 118 -2.42 -16.37 -16.31
C LEU A 118 -1.57 -16.16 -15.07
N SER A 119 -0.34 -15.68 -15.22
CA SER A 119 0.53 -15.40 -14.07
C SER A 119 -0.01 -14.28 -13.17
N ALA A 120 -0.63 -13.22 -13.73
CA ALA A 120 -1.31 -12.20 -12.95
C ALA A 120 -2.50 -12.78 -12.17
N ALA A 121 -3.33 -13.62 -12.80
CA ALA A 121 -4.45 -14.28 -12.13
C ALA A 121 -3.99 -15.22 -11.01
N MET A 122 -2.93 -15.99 -11.23
CA MET A 122 -2.34 -16.86 -10.21
C MET A 122 -1.75 -16.05 -9.05
N ALA A 123 -1.04 -14.96 -9.34
CA ALA A 123 -0.51 -14.07 -8.31
C ALA A 123 -1.62 -13.45 -7.45
N LEU A 124 -2.73 -13.02 -8.09
CA LEU A 124 -3.89 -12.51 -7.38
C LEU A 124 -4.53 -13.58 -6.48
N LEU A 125 -4.68 -14.80 -6.99
CA LEU A 125 -5.26 -15.91 -6.24
C LEU A 125 -4.40 -16.24 -5.01
N ILE A 126 -3.09 -16.32 -5.17
CA ILE A 126 -2.16 -16.51 -4.05
C ILE A 126 -2.29 -15.37 -3.04
N ALA A 127 -2.35 -14.12 -3.50
CA ALA A 127 -2.50 -12.96 -2.62
C ALA A 127 -3.80 -13.03 -1.79
N VAL A 128 -4.92 -13.43 -2.41
CA VAL A 128 -6.21 -13.60 -1.72
C VAL A 128 -6.14 -14.70 -0.66
N ILE A 129 -5.48 -15.82 -0.95
CA ILE A 129 -5.30 -16.92 0.01
C ILE A 129 -4.39 -16.50 1.18
N MET A 130 -3.36 -15.70 0.90
CA MET A 130 -2.42 -15.23 1.91
C MET A 130 -2.97 -14.07 2.76
N ALA A 131 -3.93 -13.30 2.26
CA ALA A 131 -4.45 -12.12 2.93
C ALA A 131 -4.97 -12.39 4.37
N PRO A 132 -5.73 -13.47 4.66
CA PRO A 132 -6.17 -13.77 6.03
C PRO A 132 -5.01 -14.03 7.00
N LEU A 133 -3.90 -14.59 6.52
CA LEU A 133 -2.72 -14.86 7.35
C LEU A 133 -2.03 -13.56 7.79
N LEU A 134 -2.07 -12.53 6.95
CA LEU A 134 -1.54 -11.20 7.25
C LEU A 134 -2.45 -10.40 8.20
N GLY A 135 -3.74 -10.72 8.23
CA GLY A 135 -4.71 -10.05 9.10
C GLY A 135 -4.47 -10.26 10.60
N GLY A 136 -3.64 -11.25 10.99
CA GLY A 136 -3.23 -11.49 12.37
C GLY A 136 -1.97 -10.73 12.81
N ILE A 137 -1.36 -9.94 11.92
CA ILE A 137 -0.16 -9.16 12.24
C ILE A 137 -0.59 -7.81 12.83
N ASP A 138 -0.27 -7.61 14.11
CA ASP A 138 -0.40 -6.30 14.74
C ASP A 138 0.55 -5.31 14.07
N GLN A 139 0.04 -4.11 13.74
CA GLN A 139 0.81 -3.06 13.06
C GLN A 139 1.40 -3.50 11.71
N ALA A 140 0.57 -4.06 10.83
CA ALA A 140 0.96 -4.54 9.50
C ALA A 140 1.71 -3.48 8.67
N PHE A 141 1.36 -2.20 8.81
CA PHE A 141 2.05 -1.09 8.14
C PHE A 141 3.50 -0.97 8.60
N GLN A 142 3.77 -1.04 9.90
CA GLN A 142 5.12 -0.97 10.46
C GLN A 142 5.96 -2.15 9.98
N PHE A 143 5.41 -3.36 10.01
CA PHE A 143 6.08 -4.56 9.51
C PHE A 143 6.51 -4.43 8.04
N ILE A 144 5.61 -3.92 7.17
CA ILE A 144 5.92 -3.69 5.76
C ILE A 144 7.02 -2.64 5.60
N GLN A 145 6.99 -1.57 6.40
CA GLN A 145 8.00 -0.52 6.37
C GLN A 145 9.38 -1.01 6.81
N GLU A 146 9.45 -1.80 7.86
CA GLU A 146 10.70 -2.41 8.33
C GLU A 146 11.30 -3.34 7.29
N TYR A 147 10.48 -4.22 6.70
CA TYR A 147 10.91 -5.10 5.61
C TYR A 147 11.42 -4.32 4.40
N THR A 148 10.67 -3.30 3.98
CA THR A 148 11.06 -2.43 2.87
C THR A 148 12.36 -1.69 3.17
N GLY A 149 12.55 -1.25 4.42
CA GLY A 149 13.77 -0.60 4.89
C GLY A 149 15.02 -1.48 4.79
N VAL A 150 14.88 -2.78 5.01
CA VAL A 150 15.98 -3.75 4.86
C VAL A 150 16.33 -4.01 3.40
N VAL A 151 15.32 -4.10 2.52
CA VAL A 151 15.51 -4.45 1.10
C VAL A 151 15.94 -3.25 0.25
N SER A 152 15.45 -2.05 0.56
CA SER A 152 15.65 -0.84 -0.25
C SER A 152 17.14 -0.45 -0.48
N PRO A 153 18.05 -0.54 0.50
CA PRO A 153 19.46 -0.22 0.28
C PRO A 153 20.11 -1.11 -0.78
N GLY A 154 19.77 -2.41 -0.79
CA GLY A 154 20.29 -3.34 -1.80
C GLY A 154 19.82 -2.99 -3.21
N ILE A 155 18.54 -2.68 -3.37
CA ILE A 155 17.95 -2.24 -4.64
C ILE A 155 18.61 -0.93 -5.11
N LEU A 156 18.79 0.03 -4.19
CA LEU A 156 19.43 1.30 -4.51
C LEU A 156 20.90 1.10 -4.98
N ALA A 157 21.65 0.22 -4.34
CA ALA A 157 23.02 -0.08 -4.72
C ALA A 157 23.09 -0.65 -6.15
N VAL A 158 22.24 -1.62 -6.48
CA VAL A 158 22.16 -2.20 -7.83
C VAL A 158 21.75 -1.14 -8.86
N PHE A 159 20.81 -0.26 -8.51
CA PHE A 159 20.36 0.82 -9.39
C PHE A 159 21.48 1.83 -9.67
N ILE A 160 22.24 2.23 -8.65
CA ILE A 160 23.37 3.15 -8.81
C ILE A 160 24.47 2.51 -9.67
N LEU A 161 24.82 1.25 -9.41
CA LEU A 161 25.82 0.53 -10.19
C LEU A 161 25.41 0.32 -11.65
N GLY A 162 24.13 0.20 -11.93
CA GLY A 162 23.60 0.06 -13.30
C GLY A 162 23.52 1.38 -14.07
N LEU A 163 23.71 2.53 -13.41
CA LEU A 163 23.74 3.85 -14.03
C LEU A 163 25.14 4.26 -14.53
N PHE A 164 26.19 3.61 -14.04
CA PHE A 164 27.59 3.81 -14.41
C PHE A 164 28.14 2.60 -15.16
#